data_b6e1b12e2cc3e9ada29ef6c5b6822444
#
_entry.id   b6e1b12e2cc3e9ada29ef6c5b6822444
#
_cell.length_a   1.000
_cell.length_b   1.000
_cell.length_c   1.000
_cell.angle_alpha   90.00
_cell.angle_beta   90.00
_cell.angle_gamma   90.00
#
_symmetry.space_group_name_H-M   'P 1'
#
loop_
_entity.id
_entity.type
_entity.pdbx_description
1 polymer ?
#
loop_
_entity_poly.entity_id
_entity_poly.type
_entity_poly.pdbx_seq_one_letter_code
_entity_poly.pdbx_strand_id
1 'polypeptide(L)'
;CAVWPGKVAVGIDARSGKVSLEAWLEDTDTDAVEFARRAEAAGAARIIYTDILSDGMMKGPNHDATGAVARAVSIPVTLSGGVSSLDDLRRARLLEPDGVDEAIVGRALYLERFTVAGAAAVLRETP
;
A
#
# COMPACT_ATOMS: atom_id res chain seq x y z
N CYS A 1 -16.30 5.28 -9.83
CA CYS A 1 -16.50 5.80 -8.45
C CYS A 1 -17.81 6.56 -8.30
N ALA A 2 -18.25 7.28 -9.35
CA ALA A 2 -19.50 8.06 -9.30
C ALA A 2 -20.75 7.18 -9.09
N VAL A 3 -20.74 5.96 -9.65
CA VAL A 3 -21.86 5.01 -9.53
C VAL A 3 -21.89 4.34 -8.15
N TRP A 4 -20.73 4.14 -7.54
CA TRP A 4 -20.56 3.46 -6.26
C TRP A 4 -19.78 4.33 -5.27
N PRO A 5 -20.35 5.45 -4.81
CA PRO A 5 -19.61 6.36 -3.92
C PRO A 5 -19.23 5.66 -2.62
N GLY A 6 -17.97 5.80 -2.23
CA GLY A 6 -17.44 5.18 -1.01
C GLY A 6 -17.19 3.68 -1.10
N LYS A 7 -17.30 3.08 -2.29
CA LYS A 7 -17.21 1.62 -2.47
C LYS A 7 -16.05 1.17 -3.36
N VAL A 8 -15.37 2.10 -4.02
CA VAL A 8 -14.31 1.74 -4.98
C VAL A 8 -12.96 2.07 -4.41
N ALA A 9 -12.09 1.07 -4.29
CA ALA A 9 -10.68 1.24 -4.00
C ALA A 9 -9.91 1.23 -5.32
N VAL A 10 -8.93 2.11 -5.45
CA VAL A 10 -8.07 2.17 -6.63
C VAL A 10 -6.71 1.59 -6.28
N GLY A 11 -6.31 0.54 -7.02
CA GLY A 11 -4.99 -0.06 -6.91
C GLY A 11 -3.98 0.67 -7.79
N ILE A 12 -2.86 1.05 -7.23
CA ILE A 12 -1.75 1.67 -7.95
C ILE A 12 -0.56 0.74 -7.83
N ASP A 13 -0.14 0.16 -8.95
CA ASP A 13 1.10 -0.60 -9.02
C ASP A 13 2.20 0.36 -9.49
N ALA A 14 3.28 0.45 -8.73
CA ALA A 14 4.33 1.41 -9.03
C ALA A 14 5.71 0.78 -8.99
N ARG A 15 6.57 1.26 -9.88
CA ARG A 15 7.99 0.91 -9.93
C ARG A 15 8.78 2.21 -9.79
N SER A 16 9.61 2.29 -8.75
CA SER A 16 10.40 3.50 -8.46
C SER A 16 9.54 4.77 -8.39
N GLY A 17 8.34 4.65 -7.81
CA GLY A 17 7.42 5.78 -7.65
C GLY A 17 6.62 6.15 -8.90
N LYS A 18 6.79 5.44 -10.01
CA LYS A 18 6.03 5.66 -11.26
C LYS A 18 5.00 4.57 -11.46
N VAL A 19 3.82 4.96 -11.96
CA VAL A 19 2.72 4.02 -12.20
C VAL A 19 3.11 3.00 -13.27
N SER A 20 2.80 1.74 -13.00
CA SER A 20 3.04 0.64 -13.93
C SER A 20 1.70 0.04 -14.35
N LEU A 21 1.58 -0.34 -15.62
CA LEU A 21 0.35 -0.83 -16.23
C LEU A 21 0.53 -2.23 -16.81
N GLU A 22 -0.60 -2.83 -17.23
CA GLU A 22 -0.64 -4.09 -17.97
C GLU A 22 0.13 -5.22 -17.31
N ALA A 23 -0.28 -5.57 -16.09
CA ALA A 23 0.35 -6.64 -15.30
C ALA A 23 1.85 -6.40 -15.12
N TRP A 24 2.23 -5.13 -14.95
CA TRP A 24 3.61 -4.69 -14.67
C TRP A 24 4.54 -4.76 -15.89
N LEU A 25 3.99 -4.94 -17.08
CA LEU A 25 4.78 -5.02 -18.32
C LEU A 25 5.12 -3.66 -18.91
N GLU A 26 4.35 -2.63 -18.55
CA GLU A 26 4.52 -1.28 -19.09
C GLU A 26 4.60 -0.26 -17.97
N ASP A 27 5.75 0.41 -17.86
CA ASP A 27 5.94 1.50 -16.92
C ASP A 27 5.53 2.82 -17.60
N THR A 28 5.03 3.76 -16.80
CA THR A 28 4.66 5.10 -17.27
C THR A 28 5.55 6.14 -16.60
N ASP A 29 5.52 7.39 -17.12
CA ASP A 29 6.17 8.53 -16.47
C ASP A 29 5.27 9.18 -15.43
N THR A 30 4.05 8.66 -15.22
CA THR A 30 3.11 9.23 -14.27
C THR A 30 3.56 8.93 -12.85
N ASP A 31 3.74 9.98 -12.06
CA ASP A 31 4.08 9.87 -10.65
C ASP A 31 2.90 9.25 -9.88
N ALA A 32 3.20 8.29 -9.00
CA ALA A 32 2.17 7.60 -8.21
C ALA A 32 1.41 8.57 -7.29
N VAL A 33 2.09 9.57 -6.73
CA VAL A 33 1.46 10.60 -5.89
C VAL A 33 0.43 11.39 -6.71
N GLU A 34 0.80 11.82 -7.91
CA GLU A 34 -0.11 12.55 -8.80
C GLU A 34 -1.30 11.69 -9.19
N PHE A 35 -1.06 10.43 -9.53
CA PHE A 35 -2.14 9.50 -9.89
C PHE A 35 -3.10 9.29 -8.71
N ALA A 36 -2.57 9.16 -7.50
CA ALA A 36 -3.39 9.01 -6.29
C ALA A 36 -4.30 10.23 -6.09
N ARG A 37 -3.78 11.43 -6.30
CA ARG A 37 -4.58 12.65 -6.22
C ARG A 37 -5.70 12.67 -7.25
N ARG A 38 -5.43 12.21 -8.47
CA ARG A 38 -6.45 12.10 -9.52
C ARG A 38 -7.53 11.07 -9.14
N ALA A 39 -7.11 9.94 -8.58
CA ALA A 39 -8.05 8.90 -8.13
C ALA A 39 -8.95 9.44 -7.01
N GLU A 40 -8.40 10.17 -6.06
CA GLU A 40 -9.19 10.81 -5.00
C GLU A 40 -10.19 11.81 -5.58
N ALA A 41 -9.75 12.66 -6.50
CA ALA A 41 -10.63 13.64 -7.16
C ALA A 41 -11.75 12.95 -7.94
N ALA A 42 -11.51 11.75 -8.47
CA ALA A 42 -12.51 10.97 -9.18
C ALA A 42 -13.47 10.21 -8.25
N GLY A 43 -13.26 10.26 -6.94
CA GLY A 43 -14.18 9.68 -5.96
C GLY A 43 -13.73 8.33 -5.38
N ALA A 44 -12.47 7.95 -5.53
CA ALA A 44 -11.97 6.72 -4.91
C ALA A 44 -12.10 6.80 -3.39
N ALA A 45 -12.49 5.69 -2.77
CA ALA A 45 -12.66 5.60 -1.32
C ALA A 45 -11.36 5.24 -0.60
N ARG A 46 -10.41 4.64 -1.31
CA ARG A 46 -9.14 4.13 -0.77
C ARG A 46 -8.13 3.96 -1.90
N ILE A 47 -6.87 4.10 -1.57
CA ILE A 47 -5.75 3.76 -2.46
C ILE A 47 -5.06 2.51 -1.92
N ILE A 48 -4.84 1.52 -2.76
CA ILE A 48 -4.00 0.37 -2.46
C ILE A 48 -2.70 0.57 -3.24
N TYR A 49 -1.63 0.89 -2.53
CA TYR A 49 -0.35 1.17 -3.16
C TYR A 49 0.54 -0.07 -3.11
N THR A 50 0.92 -0.59 -4.26
CA THR A 50 1.82 -1.74 -4.37
C THR A 50 3.14 -1.32 -5.02
N ASP A 51 4.24 -1.49 -4.28
CA ASP A 51 5.57 -1.37 -4.86
C ASP A 51 5.93 -2.72 -5.49
N ILE A 52 5.93 -2.77 -6.82
CA ILE A 52 6.15 -4.03 -7.55
C ILE A 52 7.60 -4.49 -7.51
N LEU A 53 8.55 -3.61 -7.19
CA LEU A 53 9.94 -4.01 -6.98
C LEU A 53 10.13 -4.76 -5.66
N SER A 54 9.27 -4.51 -4.67
CA SER A 54 9.31 -5.18 -3.37
C SER A 54 8.39 -6.38 -3.30
N ASP A 55 7.32 -6.41 -4.12
CA ASP A 55 6.30 -7.45 -4.05
C ASP A 55 6.88 -8.83 -4.31
N GLY A 56 6.64 -9.74 -3.38
CA GLY A 56 7.14 -11.11 -3.46
C GLY A 56 8.63 -11.30 -3.24
N MET A 57 9.38 -10.22 -3.02
CA MET A 57 10.85 -10.28 -2.87
C MET A 57 11.30 -10.59 -1.45
N MET A 58 10.42 -10.53 -0.47
CA MET A 58 10.73 -10.78 0.95
C MET A 58 11.84 -9.87 1.49
N LYS A 59 11.91 -8.66 1.01
CA LYS A 59 12.91 -7.64 1.41
C LYS A 59 12.31 -6.49 2.20
N GLY A 60 11.01 -6.57 2.51
CA GLY A 60 10.27 -5.50 3.15
C GLY A 60 9.59 -4.58 2.12
N PRO A 61 8.50 -3.92 2.53
CA PRO A 61 7.75 -3.01 1.67
C PRO A 61 8.44 -1.65 1.55
N ASN A 62 7.97 -0.85 0.59
CA ASN A 62 8.44 0.51 0.44
C ASN A 62 7.62 1.47 1.32
N HIS A 63 8.03 1.62 2.58
CA HIS A 63 7.33 2.47 3.55
C HIS A 63 7.38 3.95 3.13
N ASP A 64 8.52 4.41 2.61
CA ASP A 64 8.70 5.81 2.24
C ASP A 64 7.77 6.22 1.10
N ALA A 65 7.70 5.41 0.04
CA ALA A 65 6.83 5.69 -1.10
C ALA A 65 5.35 5.62 -0.71
N THR A 66 4.98 4.62 0.11
CA THR A 66 3.61 4.49 0.60
C THR A 66 3.22 5.70 1.45
N GLY A 67 4.11 6.14 2.34
CA GLY A 67 3.90 7.31 3.17
C GLY A 67 3.74 8.59 2.35
N ALA A 68 4.53 8.74 1.27
CA ALA A 68 4.43 9.89 0.39
C ALA A 68 3.05 9.96 -0.28
N VAL A 69 2.53 8.82 -0.75
CA VAL A 69 1.19 8.75 -1.32
C VAL A 69 0.14 9.10 -0.27
N ALA A 70 0.26 8.54 0.94
CA ALA A 70 -0.69 8.76 2.02
C ALA A 70 -0.78 10.24 2.41
N ARG A 71 0.37 10.93 2.49
CA ARG A 71 0.39 12.35 2.83
C ARG A 71 -0.19 13.24 1.75
N ALA A 72 -0.27 12.75 0.51
CA ALA A 72 -0.75 13.53 -0.63
C ALA A 72 -2.27 13.49 -0.80
N VAL A 73 -2.95 12.53 -0.17
CA VAL A 73 -4.39 12.34 -0.27
C VAL A 73 -5.02 12.34 1.12
N SER A 74 -6.33 12.59 1.19
CA SER A 74 -7.08 12.54 2.44
C SER A 74 -7.83 11.22 2.65
N ILE A 75 -7.91 10.37 1.62
CA ILE A 75 -8.50 9.05 1.74
C ILE A 75 -7.47 8.07 2.32
N PRO A 76 -7.93 6.97 2.97
CA PRO A 76 -7.00 6.00 3.54
C PRO A 76 -6.19 5.25 2.47
N VAL A 77 -5.00 4.83 2.86
CA VAL A 77 -4.06 4.12 1.99
C VAL A 77 -3.70 2.78 2.59
N THR A 78 -3.63 1.76 1.75
CA THR A 78 -3.21 0.41 2.11
C THR A 78 -1.80 0.17 1.62
N LEU A 79 -0.91 -0.27 2.52
CA LEU A 79 0.45 -0.69 2.19
C LEU A 79 0.40 -2.07 1.54
N SER A 80 1.03 -2.22 0.38
CA SER A 80 1.06 -3.50 -0.34
C SER A 80 2.43 -3.72 -0.99
N GLY A 81 2.82 -4.99 -1.09
CA GLY A 81 4.06 -5.41 -1.75
C GLY A 81 5.22 -5.58 -0.80
N GLY A 82 5.63 -6.81 -0.55
CA GLY A 82 6.87 -7.14 0.12
C GLY A 82 6.83 -7.19 1.64
N VAL A 83 5.67 -7.10 2.27
CA VAL A 83 5.58 -7.29 3.73
C VAL A 83 6.10 -8.69 4.06
N SER A 84 7.19 -8.78 4.84
CA SER A 84 7.90 -10.03 5.06
C SER A 84 8.12 -10.36 6.53
N SER A 85 7.92 -9.41 7.44
CA SER A 85 8.15 -9.61 8.87
C SER A 85 7.17 -8.81 9.70
N LEU A 86 7.09 -9.15 11.00
CA LEU A 86 6.30 -8.37 11.94
C LEU A 86 6.88 -6.95 12.12
N ASP A 87 8.19 -6.78 11.98
CA ASP A 87 8.81 -5.46 12.03
C ASP A 87 8.35 -4.57 10.88
N ASP A 88 8.13 -5.14 9.71
CA ASP A 88 7.57 -4.38 8.57
C ASP A 88 6.20 -3.81 8.94
N LEU A 89 5.38 -4.58 9.65
CA LEU A 89 4.07 -4.12 10.12
C LEU A 89 4.20 -3.07 11.22
N ARG A 90 5.18 -3.21 12.13
CA ARG A 90 5.43 -2.19 13.14
C ARG A 90 5.83 -0.87 12.51
N ARG A 91 6.66 -0.91 11.48
CA ARG A 91 7.05 0.29 10.72
C ARG A 91 5.86 0.89 9.98
N ALA A 92 4.98 0.03 9.43
CA ALA A 92 3.76 0.50 8.76
C ALA A 92 2.86 1.29 9.72
N ARG A 93 2.78 0.88 10.98
CA ARG A 93 2.00 1.59 12.00
C ARG A 93 2.47 3.02 12.23
N LEU A 94 3.76 3.29 12.02
CA LEU A 94 4.29 4.65 12.15
C LEU A 94 3.73 5.58 11.07
N LEU A 95 3.17 5.03 10.00
CA LEU A 95 2.54 5.78 8.92
C LEU A 95 1.04 6.01 9.15
N GLU A 96 0.47 5.47 10.23
CA GLU A 96 -0.96 5.63 10.52
C GLU A 96 -1.37 7.10 10.61
N PRO A 97 -0.62 7.99 11.29
CA PRO A 97 -0.96 9.41 11.30
C PRO A 97 -0.96 10.05 9.91
N ASP A 98 -0.23 9.49 8.96
CA ASP A 98 -0.19 9.98 7.58
C ASP A 98 -1.34 9.44 6.72
N GLY A 99 -2.06 8.43 7.21
CA GLY A 99 -3.21 7.87 6.49
C GLY A 99 -3.08 6.42 6.06
N VAL A 100 -1.99 5.73 6.41
CA VAL A 100 -1.83 4.30 6.13
C VAL A 100 -2.50 3.51 7.25
N ASP A 101 -3.61 2.84 6.96
CA ASP A 101 -4.41 2.15 7.98
C ASP A 101 -4.55 0.65 7.75
N GLU A 102 -4.02 0.13 6.66
CA GLU A 102 -4.07 -1.30 6.32
C GLU A 102 -2.79 -1.76 5.66
N ALA A 103 -2.54 -3.06 5.74
CA ALA A 103 -1.47 -3.71 4.99
C ALA A 103 -1.97 -5.01 4.37
N ILE A 104 -1.53 -5.30 3.16
CA ILE A 104 -1.79 -6.56 2.49
C ILE A 104 -0.56 -7.45 2.68
N VAL A 105 -0.79 -8.66 3.17
CA VAL A 105 0.25 -9.65 3.38
C VAL A 105 -0.09 -10.88 2.54
N GLY A 106 0.83 -11.28 1.69
CA GLY A 106 0.66 -12.45 0.83
C GLY A 106 1.69 -13.53 1.09
N ARG A 107 2.79 -13.47 0.36
CA ARG A 107 3.82 -14.52 0.37
C ARG A 107 4.37 -14.85 1.75
N ALA A 108 4.50 -13.87 2.64
CA ALA A 108 5.00 -14.10 4.00
C ALA A 108 4.15 -15.09 4.79
N LEU A 109 2.82 -15.11 4.56
CA LEU A 109 1.93 -16.08 5.19
C LEU A 109 2.14 -17.48 4.60
N TYR A 110 2.32 -17.59 3.29
CA TYR A 110 2.60 -18.88 2.64
C TYR A 110 3.94 -19.45 3.08
N LEU A 111 4.93 -18.62 3.35
CA LEU A 111 6.25 -19.04 3.84
C LEU A 111 6.31 -19.15 5.36
N GLU A 112 5.17 -18.99 6.03
CA GLU A 112 5.05 -19.15 7.49
C GLU A 112 5.99 -18.22 8.28
N ARG A 113 6.26 -17.02 7.76
CA ARG A 113 7.08 -16.01 8.44
C ARG A 113 6.40 -15.49 9.71
N PHE A 114 5.07 -15.41 9.68
CA PHE A 114 4.22 -15.10 10.83
C PHE A 114 2.80 -15.52 10.52
N THR A 115 1.93 -15.46 11.54
CA THR A 115 0.51 -15.80 11.39
C THR A 115 -0.34 -14.54 11.27
N VAL A 116 -1.57 -14.71 10.77
CA VAL A 116 -2.54 -13.60 10.75
C VAL A 116 -2.80 -13.09 12.17
N ALA A 117 -2.92 -14.00 13.14
CA ALA A 117 -3.12 -13.61 14.54
C ALA A 117 -1.93 -12.80 15.08
N GLY A 118 -0.70 -13.19 14.75
CA GLY A 118 0.51 -12.46 15.14
C GLY A 118 0.56 -11.07 14.51
N ALA A 119 0.21 -10.97 13.21
CA ALA A 119 0.16 -9.70 12.52
C ALA A 119 -0.88 -8.77 13.13
N ALA A 120 -2.08 -9.28 13.41
CA ALA A 120 -3.14 -8.50 14.04
C ALA A 120 -2.74 -8.01 15.43
N ALA A 121 -2.04 -8.84 16.20
CA ALA A 121 -1.57 -8.46 17.53
C ALA A 121 -0.57 -7.30 17.47
N VAL A 122 0.39 -7.35 16.52
CA VAL A 122 1.36 -6.28 16.31
C VAL A 122 0.67 -4.97 15.93
N LEU A 123 -0.34 -5.05 15.08
CA LEU A 123 -1.06 -3.86 14.61
C LEU A 123 -1.94 -3.23 15.71
N ARG A 124 -2.21 -3.93 16.80
CA ARG A 124 -2.92 -3.41 17.96
C ARG A 124 -2.00 -2.87 19.04
N GLU A 125 -0.69 -3.07 18.93
CA GLU A 125 0.28 -2.54 19.90
C GLU A 125 0.20 -1.01 19.93
N THR A 126 0.44 -0.42 21.10
CA THR A 126 0.60 1.03 21.21
C THR A 126 1.94 1.41 20.60
N PRO A 127 1.96 2.37 19.66
CA PRO A 127 3.21 2.81 19.04
C PRO A 127 4.19 3.43 20.03
#